data_3bf6be0c82ffe3724632ddb8f2fa4f21
#
_entry.id   3bf6be0c82ffe3724632ddb8f2fa4f21
#
_cell.length_a   1.000
_cell.length_b   1.000
_cell.length_c   1.000
_cell.angle_alpha   90.00
_cell.angle_beta   90.00
_cell.angle_gamma   90.00
#
_symmetry.space_group_name_H-M   'P 1'
#
loop_
_entity.id
_entity.type
_entity.pdbx_description
1 polymer ?
#
loop_
_entity_poly.entity_id
_entity_poly.type
_entity_poly.pdbx_seq_one_letter_code
_entity_poly.pdbx_strand_id
1 'polypeptide(L)'
;YSDNAVQRLIENNKGKISIGITIDGTKEKHDLQRVFPDGTGSYDVVNKNIKLWLEQFPGSTKVTFASDDLKYLKESIVELWNKGIYHVAANVVYEDVWKDGDEQIFENQLKELADYIIENNLYNKNYCSLFLDHIGMPYDEKDLSNTSCGAGKMLALSPSGDIYPCMRYYDYSLNNKKGYIIGNVDTGIDFEKARVFLLAMYKYQCDKECLECSIAKGCEFCQGFSYDESESGTNFQKAKYICKM
;
A
#
# COMPACT_ATOMS: atom_id res chain seq x y z
N TYR A 1 0.51 16.64 14.53
CA TYR A 1 1.05 15.49 15.27
C TYR A 1 1.61 15.93 16.65
N SER A 2 2.38 17.00 16.72
CA SER A 2 2.95 17.54 17.98
C SER A 2 1.93 18.25 18.88
N ASP A 3 0.64 18.28 18.51
CA ASP A 3 -0.44 18.85 19.34
C ASP A 3 -0.59 18.11 20.67
N ASN A 4 -0.81 18.85 21.76
CA ASN A 4 -0.94 18.29 23.10
C ASN A 4 -2.12 17.31 23.24
N ALA A 5 -3.19 17.47 22.47
CA ALA A 5 -4.33 16.53 22.50
C ALA A 5 -3.96 15.19 21.85
N VAL A 6 -3.20 15.23 20.75
CA VAL A 6 -2.68 14.03 20.08
C VAL A 6 -1.69 13.30 20.99
N GLN A 7 -0.77 14.01 21.63
CA GLN A 7 0.21 13.40 22.54
C GLN A 7 -0.47 12.75 23.77
N ARG A 8 -1.47 13.40 24.38
CA ARG A 8 -2.28 12.79 25.45
C ARG A 8 -3.04 11.54 24.96
N LEU A 9 -3.56 11.54 23.73
CA LEU A 9 -4.22 10.37 23.16
C LEU A 9 -3.24 9.19 23.06
N ILE A 10 -2.02 9.45 22.58
CA ILE A 10 -0.95 8.44 22.46
C ILE A 10 -0.58 7.90 23.86
N GLU A 11 -0.33 8.75 24.83
CA GLU A 11 0.03 8.37 26.19
C GLU A 11 -1.06 7.51 26.86
N ASN A 12 -2.31 7.93 26.78
CA ASN A 12 -3.44 7.24 27.40
C ASN A 12 -3.74 5.87 26.75
N ASN A 13 -3.26 5.65 25.52
CA ASN A 13 -3.49 4.43 24.76
C ASN A 13 -2.20 3.70 24.36
N LYS A 14 -1.13 3.91 25.10
CA LYS A 14 0.17 3.29 24.84
C LYS A 14 0.05 1.76 24.72
N GLY A 15 0.57 1.20 23.64
CA GLY A 15 0.48 -0.23 23.32
C GLY A 15 -0.87 -0.71 22.76
N LYS A 16 -1.88 0.18 22.64
CA LYS A 16 -3.19 -0.13 22.03
C LYS A 16 -3.39 0.53 20.68
N ILE A 17 -2.66 1.60 20.38
CA ILE A 17 -2.74 2.32 19.11
C ILE A 17 -1.37 2.36 18.44
N SER A 18 -1.39 2.44 17.12
CA SER A 18 -0.24 2.75 16.30
C SER A 18 -0.61 3.91 15.37
N ILE A 19 0.28 4.88 15.25
CA ILE A 19 0.08 6.04 14.37
C ILE A 19 1.13 5.98 13.28
N GLY A 20 0.69 5.90 12.03
CA GLY A 20 1.54 6.02 10.86
C GLY A 20 1.70 7.47 10.42
N ILE A 21 2.86 7.80 9.88
CA ILE A 21 3.09 9.05 9.15
C ILE A 21 3.26 8.71 7.68
N THR A 22 2.55 9.41 6.81
CA THR A 22 2.78 9.29 5.38
C THR A 22 3.89 10.24 4.96
N ILE A 23 5.00 9.67 4.50
CA ILE A 23 6.10 10.37 3.83
C ILE A 23 6.59 9.50 2.68
N ASP A 24 6.60 10.05 1.46
CA ASP A 24 6.80 9.27 0.24
C ASP A 24 8.24 9.37 -0.31
N GLY A 25 9.22 9.67 0.53
CA GLY A 25 10.63 9.74 0.13
C GLY A 25 11.16 11.17 0.07
N THR A 26 11.75 11.57 -1.07
CA THR A 26 12.26 12.94 -1.28
C THR A 26 11.15 13.98 -1.26
N LYS A 27 11.51 15.23 -1.03
CA LYS A 27 10.55 16.34 -1.05
C LYS A 27 9.86 16.45 -2.40
N GLU A 28 10.63 16.34 -3.46
CA GLU A 28 10.15 16.43 -4.84
C GLU A 28 9.09 15.37 -5.10
N LYS A 29 9.37 14.11 -4.75
CA LYS A 29 8.42 13.02 -4.94
C LYS A 29 7.19 13.18 -4.06
N HIS A 30 7.36 13.51 -2.78
CA HIS A 30 6.27 13.66 -1.83
C HIS A 30 5.30 14.78 -2.27
N ASP A 31 5.83 15.94 -2.60
CA ASP A 31 5.05 17.14 -2.93
C ASP A 31 4.38 17.06 -4.33
N LEU A 32 4.71 16.08 -5.19
CA LEU A 32 3.95 15.81 -6.42
C LEU A 32 2.52 15.36 -6.13
N GLN A 33 2.30 14.63 -5.04
CA GLN A 33 1.00 14.00 -4.73
C GLN A 33 0.38 14.49 -3.41
N ARG A 34 1.20 15.01 -2.50
CA ARG A 34 0.81 15.39 -1.15
C ARG A 34 0.82 16.90 -0.97
N VAL A 35 -0.22 17.54 -1.47
CA VAL A 35 -0.38 18.99 -1.40
C VAL A 35 -1.54 19.40 -0.50
N PHE A 36 -1.43 20.57 0.09
CA PHE A 36 -2.54 21.24 0.76
C PHE A 36 -3.58 21.76 -0.26
N PRO A 37 -4.79 22.15 0.18
CA PRO A 37 -5.82 22.69 -0.71
C PRO A 37 -5.39 23.93 -1.52
N ASP A 38 -4.38 24.65 -1.04
CA ASP A 38 -3.79 25.81 -1.74
C ASP A 38 -2.70 25.42 -2.76
N GLY A 39 -2.43 24.13 -2.92
CA GLY A 39 -1.41 23.59 -3.84
C GLY A 39 0.02 23.53 -3.28
N THR A 40 0.25 24.00 -2.05
CA THR A 40 1.58 23.91 -1.43
C THR A 40 1.88 22.48 -0.99
N GLY A 41 3.16 22.05 -1.13
CA GLY A 41 3.60 20.72 -0.72
C GLY A 41 3.55 20.54 0.80
N SER A 42 3.25 19.32 1.24
CA SER A 42 3.12 19.02 2.68
C SER A 42 4.39 18.44 3.32
N TYR A 43 5.44 18.15 2.54
CA TYR A 43 6.65 17.51 3.02
C TYR A 43 7.29 18.20 4.24
N ASP A 44 7.49 19.50 4.19
CA ASP A 44 8.16 20.23 5.26
C ASP A 44 7.40 20.17 6.59
N VAL A 45 6.07 20.13 6.53
CA VAL A 45 5.22 19.98 7.72
C VAL A 45 5.31 18.56 8.29
N VAL A 46 5.27 17.55 7.43
CA VAL A 46 5.40 16.14 7.84
C VAL A 46 6.80 15.88 8.40
N ASN A 47 7.84 16.32 7.69
CA ASN A 47 9.23 16.07 8.03
C ASN A 47 9.62 16.57 9.44
N LYS A 48 9.06 17.69 9.89
CA LYS A 48 9.26 18.22 11.26
C LYS A 48 8.82 17.24 12.36
N ASN A 49 7.90 16.34 12.07
CA ASN A 49 7.35 15.41 13.05
C ASN A 49 8.01 14.03 13.03
N ILE A 50 8.87 13.73 12.05
CA ILE A 50 9.48 12.40 11.88
C ILE A 50 10.24 11.97 13.13
N LYS A 51 11.10 12.84 13.66
CA LYS A 51 11.91 12.52 14.83
C LYS A 51 11.05 12.16 16.05
N LEU A 52 10.07 12.99 16.38
CA LEU A 52 9.15 12.74 17.49
C LEU A 52 8.34 11.44 17.29
N TRP A 53 7.94 11.19 16.06
CA TRP A 53 7.22 9.95 15.72
C TRP A 53 8.09 8.71 15.89
N LEU A 54 9.35 8.73 15.44
CA LEU A 54 10.30 7.62 15.60
C LEU A 54 10.66 7.32 17.05
N GLU A 55 10.58 8.32 17.94
CA GLU A 55 10.76 8.13 19.39
C GLU A 55 9.57 7.36 20.02
N GLN A 56 8.40 7.38 19.39
CA GLN A 56 7.14 6.81 19.92
C GLN A 56 6.71 5.51 19.23
N PHE A 57 7.05 5.34 17.95
CA PHE A 57 6.61 4.23 17.13
C PHE A 57 7.74 3.65 16.28
N PRO A 58 7.68 2.36 15.93
CA PRO A 58 8.59 1.77 14.95
C PRO A 58 8.51 2.50 13.61
N GLY A 59 9.65 2.87 13.06
CA GLY A 59 9.76 3.56 11.77
C GLY A 59 9.38 2.67 10.59
N SER A 60 8.11 2.70 10.20
CA SER A 60 7.58 1.99 9.05
C SER A 60 6.70 2.93 8.24
N THR A 61 6.88 2.97 6.93
CA THR A 61 6.03 3.75 6.02
C THR A 61 5.70 2.97 4.77
N LYS A 62 4.61 3.38 4.10
CA LYS A 62 4.28 2.91 2.76
C LYS A 62 4.55 4.01 1.76
N VAL A 63 5.24 3.68 0.66
CA VAL A 63 5.45 4.56 -0.47
C VAL A 63 4.92 3.89 -1.74
N THR A 64 4.25 4.67 -2.58
CA THR A 64 3.66 4.17 -3.82
C THR A 64 4.20 5.00 -4.99
N PHE A 65 4.57 4.32 -6.07
CA PHE A 65 5.12 4.93 -7.27
C PHE A 65 4.15 4.79 -8.44
N ALA A 66 4.09 5.83 -9.26
CA ALA A 66 3.36 5.90 -10.51
C ALA A 66 4.33 6.32 -11.65
N SER A 67 3.87 6.29 -12.90
CA SER A 67 4.68 6.67 -14.07
C SER A 67 5.45 7.98 -13.87
N ASP A 68 4.79 9.02 -13.38
CA ASP A 68 5.39 10.37 -13.31
C ASP A 68 6.47 10.53 -12.24
N ASP A 69 6.47 9.67 -11.22
CA ASP A 69 7.41 9.74 -10.09
C ASP A 69 8.36 8.53 -9.97
N LEU A 70 8.26 7.60 -10.90
CA LEU A 70 9.05 6.36 -10.92
C LEU A 70 10.57 6.61 -10.89
N LYS A 71 11.02 7.65 -11.54
CA LYS A 71 12.43 8.09 -11.54
C LYS A 71 13.01 8.46 -10.18
N TYR A 72 12.16 8.72 -9.19
CA TYR A 72 12.57 9.05 -7.82
C TYR A 72 12.62 7.82 -6.89
N LEU A 73 12.41 6.60 -7.39
CA LEU A 73 12.23 5.40 -6.57
C LEU A 73 13.44 5.15 -5.67
N LYS A 74 14.62 4.99 -6.22
CA LYS A 74 15.86 4.72 -5.46
C LYS A 74 16.14 5.83 -4.46
N GLU A 75 16.12 7.08 -4.88
CA GLU A 75 16.44 8.22 -4.01
C GLU A 75 15.42 8.34 -2.87
N SER A 76 14.14 8.10 -3.15
CA SER A 76 13.07 8.17 -2.13
C SER A 76 13.22 7.10 -1.05
N ILE A 77 13.55 5.88 -1.42
CA ILE A 77 13.76 4.79 -0.47
C ILE A 77 15.00 5.05 0.39
N VAL A 78 16.10 5.49 -0.23
CA VAL A 78 17.33 5.84 0.48
C VAL A 78 17.10 7.01 1.44
N GLU A 79 16.35 8.03 1.03
CA GLU A 79 16.01 9.18 1.88
C GLU A 79 15.21 8.75 3.12
N LEU A 80 14.25 7.83 2.97
CA LEU A 80 13.49 7.27 4.10
C LEU A 80 14.41 6.54 5.08
N TRP A 81 15.32 5.71 4.59
CA TRP A 81 16.30 5.01 5.41
C TRP A 81 17.23 5.97 6.16
N ASN A 82 17.70 7.03 5.49
CA ASN A 82 18.55 8.08 6.10
C ASN A 82 17.81 8.84 7.21
N LYS A 83 16.48 8.89 7.17
CA LYS A 83 15.65 9.45 8.25
C LYS A 83 15.41 8.48 9.42
N GLY A 84 15.91 7.24 9.34
CA GLY A 84 15.68 6.20 10.34
C GLY A 84 14.39 5.40 10.14
N ILE A 85 13.76 5.51 8.99
CA ILE A 85 12.58 4.71 8.63
C ILE A 85 13.07 3.47 7.88
N TYR A 86 13.51 2.46 8.62
CA TYR A 86 14.20 1.29 8.06
C TYR A 86 13.27 0.26 7.40
N HIS A 87 11.95 0.37 7.61
CA HIS A 87 10.97 -0.54 7.06
C HIS A 87 10.08 0.19 6.05
N VAL A 88 10.37 0.01 4.76
CA VAL A 88 9.65 0.67 3.66
C VAL A 88 8.83 -0.34 2.88
N ALA A 89 7.50 -0.25 2.97
CA ALA A 89 6.57 -0.97 2.13
C ALA A 89 6.37 -0.19 0.81
N ALA A 90 7.24 -0.44 -0.16
CA ALA A 90 7.17 0.18 -1.48
C ALA A 90 6.32 -0.66 -2.43
N ASN A 91 5.49 -0.02 -3.23
CA ASN A 91 4.73 -0.64 -4.31
C ASN A 91 4.51 0.35 -5.46
N VAL A 92 4.08 -0.16 -6.60
CA VAL A 92 3.60 0.64 -7.72
C VAL A 92 2.07 0.72 -7.69
N VAL A 93 1.47 1.74 -8.34
CA VAL A 93 0.01 1.88 -8.42
C VAL A 93 -0.60 0.79 -9.29
N TYR A 94 -1.84 0.44 -9.02
CA TYR A 94 -2.59 -0.57 -9.78
C TYR A 94 -3.35 0.02 -10.96
N GLU A 95 -3.53 1.33 -10.98
CA GLU A 95 -4.28 2.12 -11.93
C GLU A 95 -3.62 2.11 -13.33
N ASP A 96 -4.41 2.38 -14.38
CA ASP A 96 -3.93 2.47 -15.77
C ASP A 96 -3.25 3.82 -16.04
N VAL A 97 -2.03 3.97 -15.52
CA VAL A 97 -1.23 5.19 -15.62
C VAL A 97 0.12 4.97 -16.31
N TRP A 98 0.41 3.72 -16.69
CA TRP A 98 1.72 3.29 -17.18
C TRP A 98 1.92 3.65 -18.64
N LYS A 99 3.08 4.21 -18.97
CA LYS A 99 3.51 4.64 -20.29
C LYS A 99 4.56 3.69 -20.86
N ASP A 100 4.71 3.67 -22.17
CA ASP A 100 5.77 2.92 -22.82
C ASP A 100 7.14 3.39 -22.33
N GLY A 101 8.00 2.45 -21.92
CA GLY A 101 9.32 2.72 -21.35
C GLY A 101 9.38 2.82 -19.82
N ASP A 102 8.23 2.86 -19.12
CA ASP A 102 8.21 2.90 -17.66
C ASP A 102 8.82 1.62 -17.05
N GLU A 103 8.63 0.47 -17.70
CA GLU A 103 9.25 -0.80 -17.32
C GLU A 103 10.78 -0.71 -17.29
N GLN A 104 11.38 -0.01 -18.25
CA GLN A 104 12.83 0.19 -18.30
C GLN A 104 13.31 1.15 -17.21
N ILE A 105 12.54 2.21 -16.93
CA ILE A 105 12.85 3.13 -15.83
C ILE A 105 12.78 2.37 -14.50
N PHE A 106 11.74 1.56 -14.29
CA PHE A 106 11.56 0.77 -13.09
C PHE A 106 12.71 -0.22 -12.88
N GLU A 107 13.06 -0.98 -13.93
CA GLU A 107 14.20 -1.92 -13.89
C GLU A 107 15.51 -1.21 -13.52
N ASN A 108 15.80 -0.06 -14.12
CA ASN A 108 17.01 0.70 -13.83
C ASN A 108 17.03 1.20 -12.38
N GLN A 109 15.91 1.73 -11.89
CA GLN A 109 15.79 2.20 -10.53
C GLN A 109 15.93 1.06 -9.49
N LEU A 110 15.41 -0.12 -9.80
CA LEU A 110 15.61 -1.31 -8.95
C LEU A 110 17.08 -1.78 -8.96
N LYS A 111 17.75 -1.78 -10.09
CA LYS A 111 19.19 -2.11 -10.18
C LYS A 111 20.03 -1.14 -9.38
N GLU A 112 19.84 0.16 -9.56
CA GLU A 112 20.55 1.18 -8.78
C GLU A 112 20.31 1.07 -7.28
N LEU A 113 19.09 0.73 -6.86
CA LEU A 113 18.76 0.51 -5.45
C LEU A 113 19.41 -0.78 -4.93
N ALA A 114 19.42 -1.87 -5.71
CA ALA A 114 20.08 -3.11 -5.36
C ALA A 114 21.60 -2.92 -5.17
N ASP A 115 22.25 -2.23 -6.11
CA ASP A 115 23.67 -1.89 -6.02
C ASP A 115 23.97 -1.09 -4.74
N TYR A 116 23.15 -0.06 -4.45
CA TYR A 116 23.27 0.71 -3.22
C TYR A 116 23.13 -0.14 -1.95
N ILE A 117 22.16 -1.07 -1.92
CA ILE A 117 21.95 -2.01 -0.79
C ILE A 117 23.18 -2.89 -0.57
N ILE A 118 23.75 -3.41 -1.66
CA ILE A 118 24.93 -4.31 -1.61
C ILE A 118 26.17 -3.55 -1.17
N GLU A 119 26.48 -2.43 -1.82
CA GLU A 119 27.65 -1.60 -1.53
C GLU A 119 27.69 -1.10 -0.09
N ASN A 120 26.54 -0.81 0.50
CA ASN A 120 26.42 -0.32 1.87
C ASN A 120 26.08 -1.39 2.92
N ASN A 121 26.03 -2.68 2.53
CA ASN A 121 25.68 -3.80 3.39
C ASN A 121 24.36 -3.62 4.16
N LEU A 122 23.29 -3.21 3.46
CA LEU A 122 21.99 -2.89 4.05
C LEU A 122 20.98 -4.03 4.01
N TYR A 123 21.22 -5.09 3.27
CA TYR A 123 20.29 -6.20 3.01
C TYR A 123 19.74 -6.94 4.26
N ASN A 124 20.37 -6.83 5.43
CA ASN A 124 19.90 -7.37 6.71
C ASN A 124 19.48 -6.27 7.72
N LYS A 125 19.48 -5.02 7.32
CA LYS A 125 19.22 -3.88 8.20
C LYS A 125 18.04 -3.06 7.77
N ASN A 126 17.87 -2.90 6.46
CA ASN A 126 16.87 -2.07 5.85
C ASN A 126 15.94 -2.95 5.01
N TYR A 127 14.65 -2.79 5.23
CA TYR A 127 13.63 -3.53 4.49
C TYR A 127 13.04 -2.67 3.37
N CYS A 128 12.90 -3.29 2.20
CA CYS A 128 12.10 -2.76 1.10
C CYS A 128 11.30 -3.90 0.48
N SER A 129 9.98 -3.76 0.39
CA SER A 129 9.10 -4.82 -0.12
C SER A 129 9.32 -5.16 -1.59
N LEU A 130 10.04 -4.35 -2.35
CA LEU A 130 10.40 -4.65 -3.74
C LEU A 130 11.52 -5.71 -3.86
N PHE A 131 12.15 -6.13 -2.74
CA PHE A 131 13.24 -7.11 -2.68
C PHE A 131 12.91 -8.29 -1.77
N LEU A 132 11.66 -8.76 -1.78
CA LEU A 132 11.26 -9.96 -1.04
C LEU A 132 11.68 -11.22 -1.81
N ASP A 133 12.10 -12.27 -1.08
CA ASP A 133 12.63 -13.51 -1.62
C ASP A 133 11.71 -14.25 -2.60
N HIS A 134 10.39 -14.02 -2.49
CA HIS A 134 9.40 -14.68 -3.32
C HIS A 134 9.00 -13.88 -4.57
N ILE A 135 9.48 -12.63 -4.73
CA ILE A 135 9.18 -11.83 -5.93
C ILE A 135 9.77 -12.53 -7.17
N GLY A 136 8.97 -12.58 -8.22
CA GLY A 136 9.37 -13.23 -9.47
C GLY A 136 9.21 -14.75 -9.49
N MET A 137 8.50 -15.34 -8.52
CA MET A 137 8.21 -16.77 -8.48
C MET A 137 6.75 -17.09 -8.87
N PRO A 138 6.47 -18.26 -9.48
CA PRO A 138 5.12 -18.72 -9.71
C PRO A 138 4.44 -19.11 -8.38
N TYR A 139 3.11 -19.17 -8.38
CA TYR A 139 2.37 -19.78 -7.28
C TYR A 139 2.70 -21.26 -7.15
N ASP A 140 2.82 -21.74 -5.92
CA ASP A 140 2.75 -23.17 -5.60
C ASP A 140 1.33 -23.53 -5.12
N GLU A 141 1.06 -24.84 -4.94
CA GLU A 141 -0.26 -25.34 -4.55
C GLU A 141 -0.77 -24.74 -3.22
N LYS A 142 0.13 -24.40 -2.30
CA LYS A 142 -0.23 -23.79 -1.01
C LYS A 142 -0.70 -22.35 -1.17
N ASP A 143 -0.11 -21.61 -2.10
CA ASP A 143 -0.46 -20.22 -2.34
C ASP A 143 -1.91 -20.09 -2.82
N LEU A 144 -2.38 -21.03 -3.63
CA LEU A 144 -3.72 -21.01 -4.22
C LEU A 144 -4.84 -20.95 -3.16
N SER A 145 -4.58 -21.43 -1.96
CA SER A 145 -5.51 -21.38 -0.81
C SER A 145 -5.31 -20.19 0.11
N ASN A 146 -4.35 -19.30 -0.18
CA ASN A 146 -4.14 -18.06 0.56
C ASN A 146 -5.05 -16.94 0.05
N THR A 147 -5.22 -15.90 0.87
CA THR A 147 -5.87 -14.66 0.51
C THR A 147 -4.83 -13.60 0.17
N SER A 148 -5.10 -12.77 -0.84
CA SER A 148 -4.14 -11.76 -1.32
C SER A 148 -3.92 -10.60 -0.36
N CYS A 149 -4.91 -10.26 0.45
CA CYS A 149 -4.82 -9.08 1.32
C CYS A 149 -5.68 -9.21 2.58
N GLY A 150 -5.63 -8.17 3.43
CA GLY A 150 -6.36 -8.14 4.69
C GLY A 150 -7.82 -7.69 4.62
N ALA A 151 -8.42 -7.50 3.43
CA ALA A 151 -9.81 -7.09 3.31
C ALA A 151 -10.75 -8.06 4.07
N GLY A 152 -11.64 -7.51 4.86
CA GLY A 152 -12.53 -8.27 5.75
C GLY A 152 -11.90 -8.68 7.09
N LYS A 153 -10.57 -8.71 7.19
CA LYS A 153 -9.84 -8.91 8.47
C LYS A 153 -9.38 -7.57 9.06
N MET A 154 -8.93 -6.64 8.22
CA MET A 154 -8.80 -5.23 8.57
C MET A 154 -10.11 -4.52 8.22
N LEU A 155 -10.53 -3.60 9.05
CA LEU A 155 -11.78 -2.85 8.86
C LEU A 155 -11.48 -1.36 8.77
N ALA A 156 -12.27 -0.66 7.96
CA ALA A 156 -12.29 0.80 7.94
C ALA A 156 -13.61 1.30 8.49
N LEU A 157 -13.56 2.37 9.28
CA LEU A 157 -14.71 3.00 9.91
C LEU A 157 -14.87 4.42 9.36
N SER A 158 -16.06 4.73 8.85
CA SER A 158 -16.40 6.10 8.44
C SER A 158 -16.83 6.97 9.62
N PRO A 159 -16.84 8.30 9.46
CA PRO A 159 -17.40 9.21 10.46
C PRO A 159 -18.91 8.98 10.73
N SER A 160 -19.64 8.40 9.78
CA SER A 160 -21.07 8.02 9.94
C SER A 160 -21.28 6.72 10.72
N GLY A 161 -20.19 6.03 11.10
CA GLY A 161 -20.27 4.75 11.78
C GLY A 161 -20.36 3.53 10.87
N ASP A 162 -20.31 3.70 9.55
CA ASP A 162 -20.33 2.58 8.62
C ASP A 162 -19.02 1.83 8.61
N ILE A 163 -19.09 0.50 8.51
CA ILE A 163 -17.93 -0.40 8.50
C ILE A 163 -17.72 -0.94 7.10
N TYR A 164 -16.47 -0.85 6.61
CA TYR A 164 -16.03 -1.33 5.31
C TYR A 164 -14.98 -2.45 5.46
N PRO A 165 -14.83 -3.35 4.47
CA PRO A 165 -13.83 -4.43 4.51
C PRO A 165 -12.38 -3.93 4.63
N CYS A 166 -12.09 -2.76 4.07
CA CYS A 166 -10.88 -1.97 4.27
C CYS A 166 -11.13 -0.55 3.73
N MET A 167 -10.18 0.36 3.94
CA MET A 167 -10.29 1.75 3.48
C MET A 167 -10.48 1.89 1.95
N ARG A 168 -10.04 0.91 1.16
CA ARG A 168 -10.17 0.95 -0.31
C ARG A 168 -11.61 0.72 -0.80
N TYR A 169 -12.52 0.24 0.07
CA TYR A 169 -13.94 0.09 -0.23
C TYR A 169 -14.80 1.28 0.22
N TYR A 170 -14.18 2.35 0.72
CA TYR A 170 -14.85 3.57 1.09
C TYR A 170 -15.15 4.41 -0.15
N ASP A 171 -16.29 5.12 -0.18
CA ASP A 171 -16.77 5.85 -1.36
C ASP A 171 -15.71 6.78 -1.99
N TYR A 172 -14.94 7.50 -1.17
CA TYR A 172 -13.87 8.39 -1.65
C TYR A 172 -12.63 7.68 -2.24
N SER A 173 -12.57 6.35 -2.11
CA SER A 173 -11.48 5.54 -2.66
C SER A 173 -11.87 4.82 -3.94
N LEU A 174 -13.12 4.94 -4.37
CA LEU A 174 -13.71 4.31 -5.56
C LEU A 174 -14.06 5.38 -6.59
N ASN A 175 -13.89 5.05 -7.86
CA ASN A 175 -14.20 5.93 -8.99
C ASN A 175 -15.47 5.49 -9.71
N ASN A 176 -15.71 4.19 -9.80
CA ASN A 176 -16.76 3.59 -10.64
C ASN A 176 -17.93 3.04 -9.83
N LYS A 177 -17.72 2.75 -8.56
CA LYS A 177 -18.72 2.09 -7.71
C LYS A 177 -18.93 2.82 -6.39
N LYS A 178 -20.04 2.48 -5.74
CA LYS A 178 -20.31 2.90 -4.37
C LYS A 178 -19.52 2.06 -3.37
N GLY A 179 -19.24 2.65 -2.21
CA GLY A 179 -18.60 1.97 -1.11
C GLY A 179 -19.34 0.69 -0.69
N TYR A 180 -18.56 -0.33 -0.32
CA TYR A 180 -19.11 -1.62 0.08
C TYR A 180 -19.22 -1.70 1.60
N ILE A 181 -20.39 -1.35 2.14
CA ILE A 181 -20.65 -1.36 3.57
C ILE A 181 -20.95 -2.80 4.04
N ILE A 182 -20.19 -3.27 5.03
CA ILE A 182 -20.36 -4.58 5.64
C ILE A 182 -20.91 -4.52 7.09
N GLY A 183 -21.29 -3.36 7.55
CA GLY A 183 -21.85 -3.20 8.88
C GLY A 183 -21.89 -1.74 9.34
N ASN A 184 -22.28 -1.52 10.57
CA ASN A 184 -22.29 -0.22 11.24
C ASN A 184 -21.97 -0.40 12.71
N VAL A 185 -21.44 0.63 13.38
CA VAL A 185 -21.07 0.56 14.81
C VAL A 185 -22.24 0.23 15.73
N ASP A 186 -23.46 0.63 15.36
CA ASP A 186 -24.67 0.40 16.16
C ASP A 186 -25.26 -1.00 15.95
N THR A 187 -25.09 -1.57 14.75
CA THR A 187 -25.70 -2.87 14.39
C THR A 187 -24.70 -4.01 14.30
N GLY A 188 -23.40 -3.71 14.33
CA GLY A 188 -22.33 -4.68 14.17
C GLY A 188 -22.06 -5.05 12.72
N ILE A 189 -21.26 -6.10 12.52
CA ILE A 189 -20.84 -6.59 11.21
C ILE A 189 -21.87 -7.55 10.62
N ASP A 190 -22.27 -7.33 9.39
CA ASP A 190 -23.01 -8.27 8.57
C ASP A 190 -22.04 -9.35 8.05
N PHE A 191 -22.04 -10.50 8.69
CA PHE A 191 -21.11 -11.60 8.36
C PHE A 191 -21.35 -12.21 6.98
N GLU A 192 -22.57 -12.15 6.44
CA GLU A 192 -22.84 -12.64 5.09
C GLU A 192 -22.14 -11.75 4.05
N LYS A 193 -22.14 -10.42 4.25
CA LYS A 193 -21.39 -9.49 3.41
C LYS A 193 -19.89 -9.60 3.62
N ALA A 194 -19.43 -9.76 4.86
CA ALA A 194 -18.01 -9.87 5.19
C ALA A 194 -17.40 -11.20 4.70
N ARG A 195 -18.16 -12.28 4.66
CA ARG A 195 -17.71 -13.63 4.30
C ARG A 195 -17.03 -13.69 2.93
N VAL A 196 -17.51 -12.91 1.97
CA VAL A 196 -16.93 -12.84 0.60
C VAL A 196 -15.45 -12.50 0.64
N PHE A 197 -15.05 -11.58 1.51
CA PHE A 197 -13.66 -11.13 1.66
C PHE A 197 -12.82 -12.13 2.45
N LEU A 198 -13.41 -12.74 3.47
CA LEU A 198 -12.73 -13.71 4.34
C LEU A 198 -12.42 -15.03 3.61
N LEU A 199 -13.24 -15.40 2.63
CA LEU A 199 -13.08 -16.60 1.83
C LEU A 199 -12.42 -16.36 0.46
N ALA A 200 -12.01 -15.13 0.18
CA ALA A 200 -11.36 -14.77 -1.07
C ALA A 200 -9.94 -15.37 -1.14
N MET A 201 -9.79 -16.47 -1.87
CA MET A 201 -8.51 -17.14 -2.10
C MET A 201 -8.04 -16.89 -3.52
N TYR A 202 -6.70 -16.94 -3.77
CA TYR A 202 -6.12 -16.70 -5.09
C TYR A 202 -6.78 -17.53 -6.19
N LYS A 203 -7.04 -18.82 -5.95
CA LYS A 203 -7.71 -19.73 -6.92
C LYS A 203 -9.09 -19.27 -7.36
N TYR A 204 -9.75 -18.40 -6.60
CA TYR A 204 -11.07 -17.83 -6.92
C TYR A 204 -11.02 -16.40 -7.41
N GLN A 205 -9.91 -15.72 -7.20
CA GLN A 205 -9.74 -14.29 -7.54
C GLN A 205 -8.93 -14.04 -8.79
N CYS A 206 -8.24 -15.06 -9.28
CA CYS A 206 -7.34 -14.95 -10.41
C CYS A 206 -7.86 -15.74 -11.60
N ASP A 207 -7.71 -15.16 -12.79
CA ASP A 207 -7.87 -15.87 -14.04
C ASP A 207 -6.80 -16.97 -14.18
N LYS A 208 -7.04 -17.96 -15.08
CA LYS A 208 -6.08 -19.00 -15.38
C LYS A 208 -4.70 -18.45 -15.75
N GLU A 209 -4.66 -17.41 -16.56
CA GLU A 209 -3.43 -16.71 -16.97
C GLU A 209 -2.64 -16.19 -15.76
N CYS A 210 -3.32 -15.62 -14.76
CA CYS A 210 -2.69 -15.15 -13.53
C CYS A 210 -2.21 -16.31 -12.63
N LEU A 211 -2.96 -17.41 -12.59
CA LEU A 211 -2.58 -18.58 -11.80
C LEU A 211 -1.37 -19.32 -12.37
N GLU A 212 -1.19 -19.29 -13.69
CA GLU A 212 -0.07 -19.89 -14.42
C GLU A 212 1.09 -18.92 -14.67
N CYS A 213 1.00 -17.68 -14.18
CA CYS A 213 2.02 -16.65 -14.38
C CYS A 213 3.32 -17.01 -13.64
N SER A 214 4.45 -16.90 -14.36
CA SER A 214 5.78 -17.24 -13.82
C SER A 214 6.24 -16.34 -12.66
N ILE A 215 5.63 -15.16 -12.51
CA ILE A 215 5.97 -14.16 -11.48
C ILE A 215 4.81 -13.89 -10.52
N ALA A 216 3.84 -14.79 -10.44
CA ALA A 216 2.57 -14.60 -9.74
C ALA A 216 2.73 -14.18 -8.26
N LYS A 217 3.71 -14.70 -7.53
CA LYS A 217 3.98 -14.34 -6.13
C LYS A 217 4.42 -12.90 -5.93
N GLY A 218 5.13 -12.34 -6.90
CA GLY A 218 5.55 -10.94 -6.88
C GLY A 218 4.47 -9.96 -7.32
N CYS A 219 3.40 -10.47 -7.92
CA CYS A 219 2.31 -9.66 -8.43
C CYS A 219 1.26 -9.41 -7.35
N GLU A 220 1.46 -8.35 -6.58
CA GLU A 220 0.43 -7.87 -5.67
C GLU A 220 -0.75 -7.29 -6.45
N PHE A 221 -1.94 -7.39 -5.89
CA PHE A 221 -3.13 -6.72 -6.40
C PHE A 221 -4.05 -6.28 -5.27
N CYS A 222 -4.86 -5.27 -5.54
CA CYS A 222 -5.81 -4.73 -4.58
C CYS A 222 -7.22 -5.22 -4.89
N GLN A 223 -7.84 -5.95 -3.95
CA GLN A 223 -9.23 -6.41 -4.11
C GLN A 223 -10.22 -5.24 -4.29
N GLY A 224 -10.03 -4.12 -3.55
CA GLY A 224 -10.89 -2.95 -3.67
C GLY A 224 -10.74 -2.25 -5.03
N PHE A 225 -9.53 -2.19 -5.57
CA PHE A 225 -9.31 -1.68 -6.92
C PHE A 225 -9.92 -2.61 -7.98
N SER A 226 -9.69 -3.91 -7.86
CA SER A 226 -10.30 -4.90 -8.76
C SER A 226 -11.83 -4.86 -8.72
N TYR A 227 -12.42 -4.64 -7.53
CA TYR A 227 -13.87 -4.43 -7.39
C TYR A 227 -14.34 -3.18 -8.15
N ASP A 228 -13.62 -2.06 -8.02
CA ASP A 228 -13.97 -0.79 -8.66
C ASP A 228 -13.92 -0.88 -10.19
N GLU A 229 -12.89 -1.54 -10.73
CA GLU A 229 -12.66 -1.72 -12.17
C GLU A 229 -13.49 -2.85 -12.80
N SER A 230 -14.01 -3.81 -12.02
CA SER A 230 -14.72 -4.96 -12.59
C SER A 230 -16.10 -4.59 -13.12
N GLU A 231 -16.47 -5.07 -14.31
CA GLU A 231 -17.80 -4.90 -14.88
C GLU A 231 -18.88 -5.61 -14.07
N SER A 232 -18.54 -6.76 -13.47
CA SER A 232 -19.46 -7.64 -12.73
C SER A 232 -19.82 -7.17 -11.33
N GLY A 233 -19.16 -6.15 -10.78
CA GLY A 233 -19.38 -5.71 -9.39
C GLY A 233 -18.84 -6.68 -8.34
N THR A 234 -17.95 -7.59 -8.71
CA THR A 234 -17.29 -8.52 -7.81
C THR A 234 -15.83 -8.14 -7.60
N ASN A 235 -15.23 -8.58 -6.50
CA ASN A 235 -13.80 -8.42 -6.25
C ASN A 235 -12.97 -9.64 -6.73
N PHE A 236 -13.58 -10.56 -7.48
CA PHE A 236 -12.95 -11.80 -7.93
C PHE A 236 -12.18 -11.65 -9.25
N GLN A 237 -12.45 -10.60 -10.01
CA GLN A 237 -11.74 -10.31 -11.25
C GLN A 237 -10.57 -9.39 -10.99
N LYS A 238 -9.36 -9.87 -11.22
CA LYS A 238 -8.13 -9.09 -11.04
C LYS A 238 -7.95 -8.08 -12.17
N ALA A 239 -7.75 -6.81 -11.84
CA ALA A 239 -7.32 -5.79 -12.80
C ALA A 239 -5.86 -6.02 -13.21
N LYS A 240 -5.55 -5.87 -14.51
CA LYS A 240 -4.28 -6.31 -15.12
C LYS A 240 -3.38 -5.16 -15.60
N TYR A 241 -3.65 -3.91 -15.26
CA TYR A 241 -2.84 -2.77 -15.72
C TYR A 241 -1.35 -2.90 -15.32
N ILE A 242 -1.10 -3.44 -14.13
CA ILE A 242 0.26 -3.68 -13.62
C ILE A 242 1.05 -4.74 -14.42
N CYS A 243 0.39 -5.55 -15.27
CA CYS A 243 1.09 -6.54 -16.09
C CYS A 243 2.03 -5.93 -17.13
N LYS A 244 1.97 -4.60 -17.33
CA LYS A 244 2.89 -3.85 -18.21
C LYS A 244 4.25 -3.60 -17.52
N MET A 245 4.31 -3.66 -16.19
CA MET A 245 5.48 -3.42 -15.34
C MET A 245 6.18 -4.72 -14.98
#